data_d66b18a8a0ecec80b064bfec8ad915d0
#
_entry.id   d66b18a8a0ecec80b064bfec8ad915d0
#
_cell.length_a   1.000
_cell.length_b   1.000
_cell.length_c   1.000
_cell.angle_alpha   90.00
_cell.angle_beta   90.00
_cell.angle_gamma   90.00
#
_symmetry.space_group_name_H-M   'P 1'
#
loop_
_entity.id
_entity.type
_entity.pdbx_description
1 polymer ?
#
loop_
_entity_poly.entity_id
_entity_poly.type
_entity_poly.pdbx_seq_one_letter_code
_entity_poly.pdbx_strand_id
1 'polypeptide(L)'
;MTTVVIASYFEEEFVRRIREVDGRLRVLYREDLVPPPMWPGDHVGPEDWSRTPAEEEEFLVMLSEAEVLYDFPRGHVRDLMRVAPKLRWLQGSMAGAGEVAQKAGLQETDVVVTTASGIYSGPLAEFVLMAMLQHAKYLDRLRRDKTEKVWRRGATGTLERKTLCVVGTGSIGRAIAGRARPFGMRVVGVKRTVREDDAAWEYADELYATAELRTALSEADFVAVTLPGTPETQHLLDAEAIASMKPGAYFSNVGRGAVVDEAALVEALQSGHLSGAALDVFEVEPLPQESPLWELENVIVSAHTTDVVPELINAAQTDLFCDNLRRYLAGESLINVLDKRLLY
;
A
#
# COMPACT_ATOMS: atom_id res chain seq x y z
N MET A 1 26.96 -12.10 -17.93
CA MET A 1 27.13 -11.44 -16.62
C MET A 1 26.04 -10.39 -16.54
N THR A 2 25.10 -10.55 -15.62
CA THR A 2 23.92 -9.66 -15.49
C THR A 2 24.27 -8.46 -14.62
N THR A 3 24.08 -7.26 -15.13
CA THR A 3 24.33 -6.02 -14.39
C THR A 3 23.06 -5.59 -13.66
N VAL A 4 23.17 -5.51 -12.34
CA VAL A 4 22.12 -5.02 -11.43
C VAL A 4 22.50 -3.63 -10.96
N VAL A 5 21.60 -2.65 -11.09
CA VAL A 5 21.77 -1.31 -10.51
C VAL A 5 20.74 -1.11 -9.42
N ILE A 6 21.17 -0.63 -8.27
CA ILE A 6 20.29 -0.25 -7.16
C ILE A 6 20.15 1.28 -7.18
N ALA A 7 18.94 1.77 -7.42
CA ALA A 7 18.65 3.19 -7.68
C ALA A 7 18.01 3.92 -6.48
N SER A 8 17.86 3.25 -5.35
CA SER A 8 17.40 3.82 -4.07
C SER A 8 18.35 3.43 -2.94
N TYR A 9 18.22 4.09 -1.79
CA TYR A 9 19.07 3.79 -0.64
C TYR A 9 18.83 2.36 -0.10
N PHE A 10 19.94 1.70 0.20
CA PHE A 10 19.98 0.46 0.95
C PHE A 10 21.17 0.43 1.90
N GLU A 11 20.99 -0.11 3.08
CA GLU A 11 22.08 -0.40 4.00
C GLU A 11 23.03 -1.47 3.40
N GLU A 12 24.33 -1.29 3.62
CA GLU A 12 25.37 -2.15 3.01
C GLU A 12 25.16 -3.66 3.31
N GLU A 13 24.55 -4.02 4.42
CA GLU A 13 24.26 -5.42 4.73
C GLU A 13 23.29 -6.05 3.72
N PHE A 14 22.27 -5.30 3.25
CA PHE A 14 21.31 -5.76 2.24
C PHE A 14 21.94 -5.76 0.84
N VAL A 15 22.75 -4.77 0.52
CA VAL A 15 23.51 -4.73 -0.74
C VAL A 15 24.46 -5.93 -0.84
N ARG A 16 25.14 -6.27 0.26
CA ARG A 16 26.00 -7.49 0.33
C ARG A 16 25.17 -8.74 0.06
N ARG A 17 24.00 -8.91 0.66
CA ARG A 17 23.12 -10.07 0.41
C ARG A 17 22.75 -10.20 -1.06
N ILE A 18 22.47 -9.07 -1.74
CA ILE A 18 22.18 -9.04 -3.17
C ILE A 18 23.42 -9.49 -3.99
N ARG A 19 24.61 -9.00 -3.63
CA ARG A 19 25.87 -9.41 -4.30
C ARG A 19 26.17 -10.89 -4.15
N GLU A 20 25.78 -11.49 -3.04
CA GLU A 20 26.02 -12.90 -2.70
C GLU A 20 25.01 -13.88 -3.36
N VAL A 21 23.98 -13.39 -4.04
CA VAL A 21 22.96 -14.25 -4.67
C VAL A 21 23.56 -15.19 -5.71
N ASP A 22 24.44 -14.68 -6.59
CA ASP A 22 25.07 -15.45 -7.66
C ASP A 22 26.34 -14.74 -8.20
N GLY A 23 27.41 -15.48 -8.42
CA GLY A 23 28.66 -14.94 -8.96
C GLY A 23 28.57 -14.41 -10.39
N ARG A 24 27.46 -14.63 -11.09
CA ARG A 24 27.20 -14.07 -12.44
C ARG A 24 26.66 -12.64 -12.36
N LEU A 25 26.35 -12.10 -11.16
CA LEU A 25 25.87 -10.75 -10.96
C LEU A 25 27.01 -9.74 -10.86
N ARG A 26 26.82 -8.59 -11.47
CA ARG A 26 27.60 -7.38 -11.26
C ARG A 26 26.66 -6.34 -10.64
N VAL A 27 26.75 -6.14 -9.34
CA VAL A 27 25.88 -5.21 -8.60
C VAL A 27 26.56 -3.86 -8.49
N LEU A 28 25.97 -2.85 -9.09
CA LEU A 28 26.38 -1.46 -9.04
C LEU A 28 25.51 -0.72 -8.04
N TYR A 29 26.12 -0.21 -6.99
CA TYR A 29 25.52 0.62 -5.96
C TYR A 29 26.51 1.66 -5.46
N ARG A 30 26.08 2.89 -5.38
CA ARG A 30 26.80 4.04 -4.87
C ARG A 30 25.83 4.82 -3.98
N GLU A 31 26.07 4.78 -2.68
CA GLU A 31 25.24 5.44 -1.66
C GLU A 31 25.17 6.95 -1.86
N ASP A 32 26.27 7.56 -2.31
CA ASP A 32 26.37 8.99 -2.59
C ASP A 32 25.61 9.43 -3.85
N LEU A 33 25.19 8.49 -4.71
CA LEU A 33 24.42 8.76 -5.93
C LEU A 33 22.91 8.53 -5.79
N VAL A 34 22.45 8.14 -4.60
CA VAL A 34 21.01 7.95 -4.31
C VAL A 34 20.58 8.88 -3.17
N PRO A 35 19.27 9.23 -3.08
CA PRO A 35 18.81 10.08 -1.98
C PRO A 35 19.13 9.44 -0.62
N PRO A 36 19.67 10.20 0.35
CA PRO A 36 19.86 9.70 1.69
C PRO A 36 18.50 9.44 2.36
N PRO A 37 18.37 8.42 3.21
CA PRO A 37 17.12 8.14 3.90
C PRO A 37 16.84 9.20 4.96
N MET A 38 15.59 9.65 5.08
CA MET A 38 15.15 10.55 6.16
C MET A 38 14.85 9.79 7.47
N TRP A 39 14.53 8.50 7.34
CA TRP A 39 14.33 7.55 8.44
C TRP A 39 14.76 6.14 7.98
N PRO A 40 15.01 5.20 8.89
CA PRO A 40 15.34 3.81 8.50
C PRO A 40 14.24 3.22 7.60
N GLY A 41 14.63 2.62 6.47
CA GLY A 41 13.70 2.04 5.50
C GLY A 41 13.09 3.04 4.50
N ASP A 42 13.50 4.30 4.52
CA ASP A 42 13.11 5.28 3.50
C ASP A 42 13.89 5.07 2.20
N HIS A 43 13.17 4.83 1.12
CA HIS A 43 13.73 4.70 -0.23
C HIS A 43 13.51 5.94 -1.10
N VAL A 44 12.80 6.95 -0.59
CA VAL A 44 12.44 8.17 -1.32
C VAL A 44 13.44 9.29 -1.07
N GLY A 45 13.78 9.54 0.19
CA GLY A 45 14.66 10.64 0.63
C GLY A 45 14.03 12.03 0.52
N PRO A 46 14.79 13.09 0.88
CA PRO A 46 14.30 14.47 0.90
C PRO A 46 13.86 14.97 -0.48
N GLU A 47 12.79 15.75 -0.54
CA GLU A 47 12.24 16.28 -1.80
C GLU A 47 13.21 17.18 -2.56
N ASP A 48 14.01 17.97 -1.85
CA ASP A 48 14.97 18.93 -2.40
C ASP A 48 16.33 18.33 -2.75
N TRP A 49 16.53 17.01 -2.50
CA TRP A 49 17.79 16.36 -2.83
C TRP A 49 17.97 16.23 -4.36
N SER A 50 19.17 16.54 -4.80
CA SER A 50 19.59 16.39 -6.20
C SER A 50 21.09 16.07 -6.30
N ARG A 51 21.47 15.37 -7.36
CA ARG A 51 22.86 15.12 -7.68
C ARG A 51 23.53 16.39 -8.23
N THR A 52 24.80 16.56 -7.95
CA THR A 52 25.65 17.49 -8.68
C THR A 52 25.80 17.04 -10.15
N PRO A 53 26.21 17.90 -11.08
CA PRO A 53 26.41 17.50 -12.48
C PRO A 53 27.39 16.33 -12.67
N ALA A 54 28.43 16.23 -11.85
CA ALA A 54 29.39 15.13 -11.90
C ALA A 54 28.77 13.80 -11.38
N GLU A 55 28.06 13.84 -10.27
CA GLU A 55 27.35 12.68 -9.73
C GLU A 55 26.25 12.21 -10.68
N GLU A 56 25.58 13.14 -11.36
CA GLU A 56 24.56 12.83 -12.36
C GLU A 56 25.16 12.08 -13.55
N GLU A 57 26.33 12.52 -14.06
CA GLU A 57 27.05 11.83 -15.14
C GLU A 57 27.43 10.40 -14.72
N GLU A 58 27.98 10.22 -13.52
CA GLU A 58 28.32 8.90 -12.99
C GLU A 58 27.07 8.00 -12.83
N PHE A 59 25.96 8.54 -12.33
CA PHE A 59 24.71 7.80 -12.18
C PHE A 59 24.14 7.37 -13.54
N LEU A 60 24.18 8.24 -14.55
CA LEU A 60 23.74 7.91 -15.91
C LEU A 60 24.61 6.81 -16.54
N VAL A 61 25.92 6.82 -16.28
CA VAL A 61 26.81 5.73 -16.71
C VAL A 61 26.37 4.41 -16.07
N MET A 62 26.06 4.39 -14.77
CA MET A 62 25.56 3.19 -14.10
C MET A 62 24.24 2.71 -14.71
N LEU A 63 23.25 3.61 -14.88
CA LEU A 63 21.96 3.27 -15.46
C LEU A 63 22.09 2.70 -16.88
N SER A 64 23.02 3.22 -17.70
CA SER A 64 23.24 2.74 -19.07
C SER A 64 23.70 1.28 -19.17
N GLU A 65 24.24 0.74 -18.08
CA GLU A 65 24.68 -0.65 -18.00
C GLU A 65 23.61 -1.58 -17.39
N ALA A 66 22.53 -1.04 -16.83
CA ALA A 66 21.51 -1.80 -16.10
C ALA A 66 20.75 -2.79 -17.00
N GLU A 67 20.84 -4.07 -16.71
CA GLU A 67 19.95 -5.12 -17.22
C GLU A 67 18.80 -5.34 -16.24
N VAL A 68 19.09 -5.24 -14.94
CA VAL A 68 18.14 -5.30 -13.84
C VAL A 68 18.26 -4.01 -13.03
N LEU A 69 17.12 -3.42 -12.71
CA LEU A 69 17.06 -2.21 -11.89
C LEU A 69 16.23 -2.48 -10.63
N TYR A 70 16.80 -2.16 -9.48
CA TYR A 70 16.05 -2.09 -8.25
C TYR A 70 15.62 -0.64 -8.01
N ASP A 71 14.33 -0.44 -7.98
CA ASP A 71 13.59 0.79 -7.85
C ASP A 71 13.68 1.76 -9.04
N PHE A 72 12.76 2.72 -9.07
CA PHE A 72 12.70 3.74 -10.11
C PHE A 72 13.73 4.84 -9.86
N PRO A 73 14.60 5.15 -10.83
CA PRO A 73 15.67 6.11 -10.62
C PRO A 73 15.13 7.54 -10.50
N ARG A 74 15.33 8.15 -9.34
CA ARG A 74 14.92 9.53 -9.09
C ARG A 74 15.51 10.48 -10.11
N GLY A 75 14.66 11.34 -10.68
CA GLY A 75 15.01 12.26 -11.76
C GLY A 75 14.83 11.68 -13.16
N HIS A 76 14.79 10.34 -13.31
CA HIS A 76 14.78 9.66 -14.61
C HIS A 76 13.62 8.71 -14.84
N VAL A 77 12.52 8.87 -14.11
CA VAL A 77 11.34 8.03 -14.32
C VAL A 77 10.78 8.19 -15.74
N ARG A 78 10.65 9.43 -16.24
CA ARG A 78 10.01 9.72 -17.54
C ARG A 78 10.90 9.39 -18.76
N ASP A 79 12.18 9.33 -18.58
CA ASP A 79 13.15 9.04 -19.63
C ASP A 79 13.93 7.75 -19.38
N LEU A 80 13.38 6.87 -18.55
CA LEU A 80 14.00 5.63 -18.09
C LEU A 80 14.57 4.80 -19.23
N MET A 81 13.80 4.55 -20.27
CA MET A 81 14.27 3.74 -21.42
C MET A 81 15.39 4.39 -22.24
N ARG A 82 15.53 5.73 -22.15
CA ARG A 82 16.65 6.46 -22.77
C ARG A 82 17.93 6.29 -21.97
N VAL A 83 17.83 6.37 -20.62
CA VAL A 83 19.01 6.30 -19.73
C VAL A 83 19.42 4.87 -19.39
N ALA A 84 18.48 3.91 -19.42
CA ALA A 84 18.72 2.49 -19.18
C ALA A 84 18.31 1.62 -20.41
N PRO A 85 18.98 1.75 -21.57
CA PRO A 85 18.55 1.12 -22.83
C PRO A 85 18.68 -0.41 -22.82
N LYS A 86 19.39 -0.99 -21.85
CA LYS A 86 19.59 -2.45 -21.72
C LYS A 86 18.61 -3.09 -20.72
N LEU A 87 17.73 -2.28 -20.12
CA LEU A 87 16.83 -2.73 -19.06
C LEU A 87 15.89 -3.83 -19.55
N ARG A 88 15.83 -4.92 -18.79
CA ARG A 88 14.95 -6.07 -19.01
C ARG A 88 13.99 -6.32 -17.85
N TRP A 89 14.42 -6.00 -16.63
CA TRP A 89 13.61 -6.18 -15.44
C TRP A 89 13.82 -5.03 -14.45
N LEU A 90 12.71 -4.50 -13.94
CA LEU A 90 12.67 -3.51 -12.86
C LEU A 90 11.87 -4.08 -11.68
N GLN A 91 12.49 -4.12 -10.50
CA GLN A 91 11.82 -4.39 -9.23
C GLN A 91 11.49 -3.07 -8.55
N GLY A 92 10.20 -2.73 -8.40
CA GLY A 92 9.80 -1.57 -7.60
C GLY A 92 9.83 -1.88 -6.10
N SER A 93 10.23 -0.89 -5.30
CA SER A 93 10.22 -0.94 -3.83
C SER A 93 8.81 -0.83 -3.24
N MET A 94 7.84 -0.37 -4.01
CA MET A 94 6.45 -0.14 -3.61
C MET A 94 5.50 -1.24 -4.12
N ALA A 95 4.39 -1.46 -3.42
CA ALA A 95 3.34 -2.35 -3.88
C ALA A 95 2.55 -1.76 -5.06
N GLY A 96 2.26 -0.44 -5.01
CA GLY A 96 1.50 0.28 -6.03
C GLY A 96 2.37 0.91 -7.13
N ALA A 97 3.25 0.14 -7.77
CA ALA A 97 4.18 0.64 -8.78
C ALA A 97 3.55 0.94 -10.16
N GLY A 98 2.26 0.63 -10.37
CA GLY A 98 1.62 0.73 -11.69
C GLY A 98 1.62 2.13 -12.28
N GLU A 99 1.27 3.16 -11.50
CA GLU A 99 1.28 4.55 -11.96
C GLU A 99 2.69 5.04 -12.32
N VAL A 100 3.71 4.63 -11.54
CA VAL A 100 5.10 5.01 -11.82
C VAL A 100 5.60 4.30 -13.06
N ALA A 101 5.26 3.02 -13.25
CA ALA A 101 5.57 2.26 -14.46
C ALA A 101 4.90 2.88 -15.71
N GLN A 102 3.68 3.38 -15.57
CA GLN A 102 3.00 4.12 -16.64
C GLN A 102 3.72 5.44 -16.96
N LYS A 103 4.07 6.24 -15.95
CA LYS A 103 4.83 7.48 -16.11
C LYS A 103 6.20 7.25 -16.74
N ALA A 104 6.80 6.07 -16.51
CA ALA A 104 8.05 5.63 -17.10
C ALA A 104 7.90 5.11 -18.54
N GLY A 105 6.68 5.02 -19.08
CA GLY A 105 6.40 4.52 -20.42
C GLY A 105 6.66 3.00 -20.59
N LEU A 106 6.67 2.24 -19.50
CA LEU A 106 6.98 0.81 -19.52
C LEU A 106 5.86 -0.06 -20.07
N GLN A 107 4.64 0.48 -20.23
CA GLN A 107 3.49 -0.26 -20.75
C GLN A 107 3.72 -0.82 -22.17
N GLU A 108 4.40 -0.07 -23.02
CA GLU A 108 4.66 -0.40 -24.40
C GLU A 108 6.04 -1.07 -24.62
N THR A 109 6.64 -1.58 -23.55
CA THR A 109 7.97 -2.21 -23.59
C THR A 109 7.91 -3.68 -23.17
N ASP A 110 8.97 -4.45 -23.50
CA ASP A 110 9.15 -5.83 -23.02
C ASP A 110 9.77 -5.90 -21.61
N VAL A 111 10.06 -4.76 -20.99
CA VAL A 111 10.62 -4.72 -19.61
C VAL A 111 9.62 -5.33 -18.64
N VAL A 112 10.04 -6.37 -17.93
CA VAL A 112 9.26 -6.93 -16.85
C VAL A 112 9.29 -5.96 -15.65
N VAL A 113 8.15 -5.69 -15.05
CA VAL A 113 8.09 -4.92 -13.80
C VAL A 113 7.56 -5.83 -12.71
N THR A 114 8.24 -5.87 -11.57
CA THR A 114 7.76 -6.55 -10.37
C THR A 114 7.59 -5.55 -9.24
N THR A 115 6.69 -5.85 -8.31
CA THR A 115 6.32 -4.95 -7.21
C THR A 115 6.64 -5.57 -5.86
N ALA A 116 6.64 -4.76 -4.80
CA ALA A 116 6.76 -5.21 -3.41
C ALA A 116 5.41 -5.65 -2.81
N SER A 117 4.46 -6.08 -3.65
CA SER A 117 3.14 -6.54 -3.19
C SER A 117 3.26 -7.65 -2.13
N GLY A 118 2.47 -7.53 -1.07
CA GLY A 118 2.44 -8.48 0.05
C GLY A 118 3.34 -8.09 1.24
N ILE A 119 4.42 -7.36 1.02
CA ILE A 119 5.37 -6.98 2.08
C ILE A 119 4.69 -6.10 3.14
N TYR A 120 3.89 -5.15 2.70
CA TYR A 120 3.23 -4.14 3.54
C TYR A 120 1.92 -4.62 4.18
N SER A 121 1.45 -5.83 3.84
CA SER A 121 0.12 -6.30 4.23
C SER A 121 -0.05 -6.49 5.74
N GLY A 122 1.00 -6.89 6.44
CA GLY A 122 1.00 -7.08 7.88
C GLY A 122 0.75 -5.78 8.65
N PRO A 123 1.64 -4.78 8.53
CA PRO A 123 1.49 -3.47 9.19
C PRO A 123 0.18 -2.76 8.86
N LEU A 124 -0.24 -2.73 7.59
CA LEU A 124 -1.52 -2.14 7.19
C LEU A 124 -2.72 -2.84 7.85
N ALA A 125 -2.68 -4.17 7.95
CA ALA A 125 -3.74 -4.91 8.64
C ALA A 125 -3.74 -4.60 10.15
N GLU A 126 -2.59 -4.42 10.77
CA GLU A 126 -2.48 -4.02 12.18
C GLU A 126 -3.06 -2.62 12.42
N PHE A 127 -2.80 -1.67 11.54
CA PHE A 127 -3.39 -0.33 11.61
C PHE A 127 -4.92 -0.38 11.55
N VAL A 128 -5.50 -1.14 10.60
CA VAL A 128 -6.95 -1.29 10.48
C VAL A 128 -7.55 -1.93 11.73
N LEU A 129 -6.95 -3.02 12.23
CA LEU A 129 -7.43 -3.69 13.45
C LEU A 129 -7.30 -2.82 14.69
N MET A 130 -6.19 -2.07 14.82
CA MET A 130 -6.01 -1.09 15.90
C MET A 130 -7.14 -0.06 15.89
N ALA A 131 -7.45 0.52 14.73
CA ALA A 131 -8.49 1.52 14.59
C ALA A 131 -9.88 0.95 14.93
N MET A 132 -10.20 -0.25 14.43
CA MET A 132 -11.44 -0.95 14.77
C MET A 132 -11.57 -1.23 16.28
N LEU A 133 -10.49 -1.67 16.92
CA LEU A 133 -10.45 -1.91 18.37
C LEU A 133 -10.55 -0.61 19.17
N GLN A 134 -9.84 0.45 18.76
CA GLN A 134 -9.93 1.78 19.37
C GLN A 134 -11.38 2.29 19.34
N HIS A 135 -12.03 2.20 18.17
CA HIS A 135 -13.44 2.57 18.02
C HIS A 135 -14.35 1.71 18.90
N ALA A 136 -14.27 0.38 18.82
CA ALA A 136 -15.12 -0.54 19.57
C ALA A 136 -14.97 -0.38 21.09
N LYS A 137 -13.78 -0.05 21.57
CA LYS A 137 -13.50 0.13 23.01
C LYS A 137 -13.62 1.58 23.49
N TYR A 138 -14.03 2.50 22.62
CA TYR A 138 -14.17 3.92 22.92
C TYR A 138 -12.89 4.53 23.53
N LEU A 139 -11.73 4.22 22.93
CA LEU A 139 -10.42 4.59 23.51
C LEU A 139 -10.29 6.11 23.70
N ASP A 140 -10.84 6.92 22.80
CA ASP A 140 -10.79 8.38 22.89
C ASP A 140 -11.60 8.91 24.08
N ARG A 141 -12.76 8.29 24.36
CA ARG A 141 -13.51 8.56 25.57
C ARG A 141 -12.71 8.20 26.82
N LEU A 142 -12.05 7.03 26.82
CA LEU A 142 -11.23 6.60 27.96
C LEU A 142 -10.06 7.53 28.21
N ARG A 143 -9.42 8.02 27.14
CA ARG A 143 -8.33 9.02 27.23
C ARG A 143 -8.84 10.34 27.80
N ARG A 144 -10.00 10.83 27.36
CA ARG A 144 -10.65 12.05 27.84
C ARG A 144 -11.04 11.91 29.31
N ASP A 145 -11.75 10.84 29.68
CA ASP A 145 -12.13 10.55 31.06
C ASP A 145 -10.92 10.52 32.02
N LYS A 146 -9.79 9.92 31.55
CA LYS A 146 -8.53 9.95 32.32
C LYS A 146 -8.00 11.37 32.51
N THR A 147 -8.00 12.19 31.47
CA THR A 147 -7.50 13.58 31.51
C THR A 147 -8.37 14.42 32.46
N GLU A 148 -9.67 14.26 32.37
CA GLU A 148 -10.67 14.96 33.22
C GLU A 148 -10.80 14.36 34.63
N LYS A 149 -10.13 13.24 34.91
CA LYS A 149 -10.22 12.47 36.18
C LYS A 149 -11.65 12.02 36.48
N VAL A 150 -12.42 11.69 35.46
CA VAL A 150 -13.80 11.20 35.57
C VAL A 150 -13.82 9.69 35.64
N TRP A 151 -14.44 9.15 36.71
CA TRP A 151 -14.69 7.71 36.84
C TRP A 151 -16.08 7.37 36.26
N ARG A 152 -16.12 7.15 34.92
CA ARG A 152 -17.35 6.88 34.19
C ARG A 152 -17.53 5.39 33.95
N ARG A 153 -18.52 4.79 34.54
CA ARG A 153 -18.95 3.41 34.26
C ARG A 153 -19.90 3.42 33.05
N GLY A 154 -19.78 2.47 32.16
CA GLY A 154 -20.65 2.37 31.00
C GLY A 154 -20.35 1.15 30.12
N ALA A 155 -21.19 0.93 29.11
CA ALA A 155 -20.99 -0.13 28.14
C ALA A 155 -19.86 0.20 27.17
N THR A 156 -19.25 -0.84 26.61
CA THR A 156 -18.29 -0.77 25.47
C THR A 156 -18.80 -1.67 24.35
N GLY A 157 -18.24 -1.47 23.15
CA GLY A 157 -18.50 -2.33 22.01
C GLY A 157 -17.57 -3.54 21.96
N THR A 158 -17.76 -4.36 20.94
CA THR A 158 -16.93 -5.54 20.62
C THR A 158 -16.84 -5.73 19.12
N LEU A 159 -15.81 -6.40 18.65
CA LEU A 159 -15.69 -6.88 17.27
C LEU A 159 -16.41 -8.22 17.07
N GLU A 160 -16.61 -8.99 18.15
CA GLU A 160 -17.26 -10.30 18.09
C GLU A 160 -18.68 -10.18 17.50
N ARG A 161 -18.99 -11.04 16.54
CA ARG A 161 -20.26 -11.09 15.80
C ARG A 161 -20.55 -9.86 14.93
N LYS A 162 -19.57 -8.99 14.75
CA LYS A 162 -19.66 -7.86 13.81
C LYS A 162 -19.25 -8.29 12.42
N THR A 163 -19.79 -7.63 11.41
CA THR A 163 -19.44 -7.86 10.00
C THR A 163 -18.38 -6.86 9.55
N LEU A 164 -17.28 -7.38 9.03
CA LEU A 164 -16.25 -6.61 8.33
C LEU A 164 -16.41 -6.82 6.82
N CYS A 165 -16.63 -5.74 6.07
CA CYS A 165 -16.54 -5.74 4.61
C CYS A 165 -15.13 -5.32 4.19
N VAL A 166 -14.42 -6.20 3.47
CA VAL A 166 -13.12 -5.94 2.89
C VAL A 166 -13.28 -5.66 1.40
N VAL A 167 -13.13 -4.39 1.01
CA VAL A 167 -13.22 -3.96 -0.38
C VAL A 167 -11.83 -4.05 -1.02
N GLY A 168 -11.63 -5.14 -1.75
CA GLY A 168 -10.33 -5.56 -2.27
C GLY A 168 -9.78 -6.78 -1.52
N THR A 169 -9.83 -7.96 -2.16
CA THR A 169 -9.44 -9.26 -1.57
C THR A 169 -8.00 -9.66 -1.96
N GLY A 170 -7.12 -8.69 -2.16
CA GLY A 170 -5.69 -8.89 -2.40
C GLY A 170 -4.91 -9.23 -1.12
N SER A 171 -3.59 -9.08 -1.16
CA SER A 171 -2.70 -9.41 -0.03
C SER A 171 -3.06 -8.67 1.26
N ILE A 172 -3.36 -7.35 1.18
CA ILE A 172 -3.76 -6.54 2.34
C ILE A 172 -5.13 -6.99 2.86
N GLY A 173 -6.11 -7.14 1.97
CA GLY A 173 -7.44 -7.59 2.36
C GLY A 173 -7.42 -8.97 3.03
N ARG A 174 -6.64 -9.92 2.50
CA ARG A 174 -6.39 -11.22 3.12
C ARG A 174 -5.78 -11.10 4.51
N ALA A 175 -4.81 -10.21 4.67
CA ALA A 175 -4.14 -10.00 5.96
C ALA A 175 -5.09 -9.41 7.01
N ILE A 176 -5.96 -8.46 6.63
CA ILE A 176 -7.00 -7.89 7.48
C ILE A 176 -8.02 -8.97 7.86
N ALA A 177 -8.58 -9.66 6.88
CA ALA A 177 -9.57 -10.72 7.08
C ALA A 177 -9.04 -11.83 8.00
N GLY A 178 -7.82 -12.32 7.74
CA GLY A 178 -7.18 -13.35 8.54
C GLY A 178 -6.98 -12.95 10.01
N ARG A 179 -6.76 -11.66 10.28
CA ARG A 179 -6.62 -11.13 11.65
C ARG A 179 -7.98 -10.82 12.29
N ALA A 180 -9.01 -10.46 11.53
CA ALA A 180 -10.34 -10.16 12.03
C ALA A 180 -11.12 -11.42 12.47
N ARG A 181 -10.96 -12.55 11.79
CA ARG A 181 -11.65 -13.81 12.10
C ARG A 181 -11.40 -14.34 13.52
N PRO A 182 -10.17 -14.33 14.07
CA PRO A 182 -9.92 -14.69 15.46
C PRO A 182 -10.64 -13.83 16.51
N PHE A 183 -11.07 -12.60 16.15
CA PHE A 183 -11.94 -11.77 16.97
C PHE A 183 -13.43 -12.13 16.87
N GLY A 184 -13.78 -13.20 16.15
CA GLY A 184 -15.16 -13.65 15.98
C GLY A 184 -15.97 -12.81 15.00
N MET A 185 -15.32 -12.08 14.09
CA MET A 185 -15.99 -11.31 13.05
C MET A 185 -16.43 -12.19 11.88
N ARG A 186 -17.57 -11.86 11.28
CA ARG A 186 -17.95 -12.32 9.93
C ARG A 186 -17.21 -11.44 8.91
N VAL A 187 -16.58 -12.05 7.92
CA VAL A 187 -15.86 -11.35 6.87
C VAL A 187 -16.58 -11.47 5.54
N VAL A 188 -16.87 -10.34 4.94
CA VAL A 188 -17.43 -10.20 3.59
C VAL A 188 -16.37 -9.59 2.70
N GLY A 189 -16.06 -10.22 1.57
CA GLY A 189 -15.09 -9.73 0.61
C GLY A 189 -15.74 -9.15 -0.64
N VAL A 190 -15.23 -8.02 -1.14
CA VAL A 190 -15.63 -7.47 -2.44
C VAL A 190 -14.44 -7.50 -3.41
N LYS A 191 -14.65 -7.99 -4.62
CA LYS A 191 -13.64 -8.05 -5.67
C LYS A 191 -14.26 -7.86 -7.06
N ARG A 192 -13.43 -7.63 -8.07
CA ARG A 192 -13.90 -7.38 -9.44
C ARG A 192 -14.82 -8.49 -9.95
N THR A 193 -14.39 -9.75 -9.83
CA THR A 193 -15.12 -10.93 -10.29
C THR A 193 -14.96 -12.04 -9.27
N VAL A 194 -16.05 -12.65 -8.88
CA VAL A 194 -16.07 -13.80 -7.97
C VAL A 194 -16.12 -15.09 -8.80
N ARG A 195 -15.34 -16.10 -8.40
CA ARG A 195 -15.32 -17.45 -8.98
C ARG A 195 -15.51 -18.49 -7.87
N GLU A 196 -15.99 -19.67 -8.23
CA GLU A 196 -16.18 -20.76 -7.27
C GLU A 196 -14.88 -21.24 -6.64
N ASP A 197 -13.77 -21.22 -7.41
CA ASP A 197 -12.43 -21.61 -6.97
C ASP A 197 -11.57 -20.43 -6.43
N ASP A 198 -12.21 -19.32 -6.04
CA ASP A 198 -11.48 -18.13 -5.60
C ASP A 198 -10.76 -18.37 -4.27
N ALA A 199 -9.46 -18.06 -4.24
CA ALA A 199 -8.65 -18.16 -3.02
C ALA A 199 -9.18 -17.30 -1.86
N ALA A 200 -10.01 -16.28 -2.15
CA ALA A 200 -10.61 -15.45 -1.12
C ALA A 200 -11.62 -16.20 -0.23
N TRP A 201 -12.17 -17.33 -0.69
CA TRP A 201 -13.01 -18.20 0.12
C TRP A 201 -12.31 -18.83 1.33
N GLU A 202 -10.97 -18.84 1.34
CA GLU A 202 -10.22 -19.32 2.51
C GLU A 202 -10.38 -18.41 3.74
N TYR A 203 -10.68 -17.11 3.55
CA TYR A 203 -10.71 -16.11 4.61
C TYR A 203 -11.95 -15.22 4.63
N ALA A 204 -12.80 -15.28 3.61
CA ALA A 204 -14.10 -14.62 3.57
C ALA A 204 -15.23 -15.62 3.75
N ASP A 205 -16.25 -15.23 4.52
CA ASP A 205 -17.46 -16.05 4.72
C ASP A 205 -18.44 -15.83 3.57
N GLU A 206 -18.30 -14.71 2.83
CA GLU A 206 -19.08 -14.36 1.67
C GLU A 206 -18.29 -13.47 0.71
N LEU A 207 -18.51 -13.63 -0.59
CA LEU A 207 -17.86 -12.84 -1.62
C LEU A 207 -18.91 -12.20 -2.55
N TYR A 208 -18.71 -10.91 -2.83
CA TYR A 208 -19.52 -10.12 -3.74
C TYR A 208 -18.67 -9.60 -4.91
N ALA A 209 -19.24 -9.58 -6.10
CA ALA A 209 -18.66 -8.84 -7.21
C ALA A 209 -18.78 -7.33 -6.98
N THR A 210 -17.92 -6.53 -7.61
CA THR A 210 -17.98 -5.05 -7.51
C THR A 210 -19.36 -4.49 -7.88
N ALA A 211 -20.08 -5.12 -8.80
CA ALA A 211 -21.44 -4.74 -9.15
C ALA A 211 -22.45 -4.87 -7.99
N GLU A 212 -22.11 -5.65 -6.96
CA GLU A 212 -22.92 -5.89 -5.77
C GLU A 212 -22.37 -5.16 -4.54
N LEU A 213 -21.42 -4.21 -4.74
CA LEU A 213 -20.73 -3.47 -3.68
C LEU A 213 -21.69 -2.93 -2.62
N ARG A 214 -22.76 -2.27 -3.03
CA ARG A 214 -23.73 -1.65 -2.09
C ARG A 214 -24.44 -2.68 -1.21
N THR A 215 -24.70 -3.87 -1.73
CA THR A 215 -25.24 -4.99 -0.93
C THR A 215 -24.25 -5.38 0.15
N ALA A 216 -22.98 -5.61 -0.20
CA ALA A 216 -21.94 -5.93 0.76
C ALA A 216 -21.75 -4.84 1.83
N LEU A 217 -21.76 -3.56 1.42
CA LEU A 217 -21.62 -2.42 2.32
C LEU A 217 -22.79 -2.30 3.30
N SER A 218 -24.03 -2.60 2.86
CA SER A 218 -25.23 -2.53 3.69
C SER A 218 -25.26 -3.55 4.83
N GLU A 219 -24.42 -4.58 4.77
CA GLU A 219 -24.31 -5.60 5.82
C GLU A 219 -23.19 -5.29 6.84
N ALA A 220 -22.30 -4.35 6.51
CA ALA A 220 -21.06 -4.13 7.23
C ALA A 220 -21.20 -3.21 8.46
N ASP A 221 -20.66 -3.63 9.60
CA ASP A 221 -20.42 -2.77 10.76
C ASP A 221 -19.06 -2.05 10.62
N PHE A 222 -18.12 -2.66 9.91
CA PHE A 222 -16.79 -2.14 9.61
C PHE A 222 -16.49 -2.33 8.13
N VAL A 223 -15.90 -1.32 7.51
CA VAL A 223 -15.48 -1.36 6.10
C VAL A 223 -13.99 -1.08 6.02
N ALA A 224 -13.24 -1.92 5.30
CA ALA A 224 -11.82 -1.72 5.02
C ALA A 224 -11.57 -1.72 3.52
N VAL A 225 -11.08 -0.59 2.99
CA VAL A 225 -10.75 -0.40 1.58
C VAL A 225 -9.27 -0.65 1.37
N THR A 226 -8.94 -1.54 0.41
CA THR A 226 -7.56 -1.96 0.11
C THR A 226 -7.29 -2.02 -1.40
N LEU A 227 -8.11 -1.31 -2.19
CA LEU A 227 -8.01 -1.30 -3.65
C LEU A 227 -6.85 -0.43 -4.15
N PRO A 228 -6.22 -0.82 -5.27
CA PRO A 228 -5.30 0.06 -5.98
C PRO A 228 -6.06 1.21 -6.64
N GLY A 229 -5.36 2.32 -6.93
CA GLY A 229 -5.86 3.42 -7.75
C GLY A 229 -5.76 3.07 -9.23
N THR A 230 -6.89 2.86 -9.87
CA THR A 230 -7.02 2.62 -11.31
C THR A 230 -8.21 3.41 -11.84
N PRO A 231 -8.31 3.64 -13.16
CA PRO A 231 -9.49 4.29 -13.73
C PRO A 231 -10.81 3.63 -13.34
N GLU A 232 -10.82 2.29 -13.17
CA GLU A 232 -12.01 1.52 -12.82
C GLU A 232 -12.35 1.59 -11.32
N THR A 233 -11.40 1.95 -10.47
CA THR A 233 -11.61 2.04 -9.03
C THR A 233 -11.77 3.48 -8.53
N GLN A 234 -11.55 4.47 -9.41
CA GLN A 234 -11.73 5.86 -9.05
C GLN A 234 -13.17 6.14 -8.61
N HIS A 235 -13.33 6.72 -7.42
CA HIS A 235 -14.61 6.99 -6.76
C HIS A 235 -15.56 5.79 -6.75
N LEU A 236 -15.02 4.57 -6.67
CA LEU A 236 -15.84 3.37 -6.53
C LEU A 236 -16.71 3.43 -5.26
N LEU A 237 -16.18 4.04 -4.19
CA LEU A 237 -16.90 4.42 -2.98
C LEU A 237 -17.44 5.86 -3.17
N ASP A 238 -18.42 6.01 -4.05
CA ASP A 238 -19.15 7.26 -4.30
C ASP A 238 -20.15 7.59 -3.17
N ALA A 239 -20.82 8.72 -3.27
CA ALA A 239 -21.81 9.15 -2.28
C ALA A 239 -22.93 8.12 -2.05
N GLU A 240 -23.39 7.42 -3.10
CA GLU A 240 -24.42 6.40 -2.99
C GLU A 240 -23.91 5.13 -2.34
N ALA A 241 -22.68 4.72 -2.62
CA ALA A 241 -22.02 3.61 -1.94
C ALA A 241 -21.82 3.90 -0.45
N ILE A 242 -21.35 5.09 -0.10
CA ILE A 242 -21.17 5.53 1.29
C ILE A 242 -22.53 5.58 2.00
N ALA A 243 -23.56 6.15 1.38
CA ALA A 243 -24.91 6.19 1.94
C ALA A 243 -25.56 4.80 2.13
N SER A 244 -25.11 3.78 1.38
CA SER A 244 -25.59 2.41 1.52
C SER A 244 -25.02 1.68 2.75
N MET A 245 -23.96 2.22 3.37
CA MET A 245 -23.38 1.62 4.59
C MET A 245 -24.37 1.71 5.75
N LYS A 246 -24.23 0.80 6.71
CA LYS A 246 -25.06 0.88 7.94
C LYS A 246 -24.86 2.21 8.66
N PRO A 247 -25.92 2.85 9.16
CA PRO A 247 -25.78 3.96 10.11
C PRO A 247 -24.90 3.53 11.30
N GLY A 248 -23.87 4.31 11.58
CA GLY A 248 -22.89 3.99 12.63
C GLY A 248 -21.77 3.02 12.19
N ALA A 249 -21.66 2.65 10.92
CA ALA A 249 -20.52 1.89 10.44
C ALA A 249 -19.20 2.66 10.61
N TYR A 250 -18.11 1.93 10.80
CA TYR A 250 -16.75 2.48 10.87
C TYR A 250 -15.99 2.18 9.59
N PHE A 251 -15.30 3.20 9.05
CA PHE A 251 -14.64 3.14 7.76
C PHE A 251 -13.11 3.16 7.89
N SER A 252 -12.40 2.42 7.04
CA SER A 252 -10.93 2.48 6.96
C SER A 252 -10.48 2.44 5.50
N ASN A 253 -9.52 3.29 5.13
CA ASN A 253 -8.88 3.26 3.83
C ASN A 253 -7.36 3.18 3.97
N VAL A 254 -6.79 2.06 3.51
CA VAL A 254 -5.35 1.79 3.43
C VAL A 254 -4.95 1.38 2.00
N GLY A 255 -5.80 1.67 1.02
CA GLY A 255 -5.56 1.42 -0.39
C GLY A 255 -5.05 2.65 -1.12
N ARG A 256 -5.97 3.41 -1.74
CA ARG A 256 -5.69 4.70 -2.38
C ARG A 256 -6.83 5.67 -2.10
N GLY A 257 -6.49 6.95 -1.91
CA GLY A 257 -7.49 8.00 -1.65
C GLY A 257 -8.49 8.16 -2.77
N ALA A 258 -8.03 8.16 -4.02
CA ALA A 258 -8.86 8.31 -5.21
C ALA A 258 -9.97 7.23 -5.39
N VAL A 259 -9.94 6.14 -4.61
CA VAL A 259 -11.00 5.12 -4.62
C VAL A 259 -12.28 5.62 -3.94
N VAL A 260 -12.18 6.63 -3.10
CA VAL A 260 -13.25 7.16 -2.27
C VAL A 260 -13.56 8.59 -2.71
N ASP A 261 -14.83 8.94 -2.84
CA ASP A 261 -15.26 10.34 -2.90
C ASP A 261 -15.07 10.94 -1.49
N GLU A 262 -13.94 11.66 -1.32
CA GLU A 262 -13.56 12.22 -0.02
C GLU A 262 -14.55 13.23 0.50
N ALA A 263 -15.19 14.02 -0.38
CA ALA A 263 -16.21 14.98 0.01
C ALA A 263 -17.45 14.28 0.59
N ALA A 264 -17.91 13.22 -0.06
CA ALA A 264 -19.03 12.41 0.43
C ALA A 264 -18.69 11.69 1.74
N LEU A 265 -17.44 11.21 1.92
CA LEU A 265 -16.97 10.63 3.16
C LEU A 265 -16.99 11.65 4.31
N VAL A 266 -16.50 12.87 4.07
CA VAL A 266 -16.54 13.98 5.05
C VAL A 266 -17.99 14.29 5.46
N GLU A 267 -18.91 14.39 4.53
CA GLU A 267 -20.33 14.63 4.81
C GLU A 267 -20.94 13.51 5.68
N ALA A 268 -20.64 12.25 5.36
CA ALA A 268 -21.12 11.09 6.12
C ALA A 268 -20.56 11.06 7.55
N LEU A 269 -19.31 11.48 7.76
CA LEU A 269 -18.68 11.60 9.07
C LEU A 269 -19.25 12.76 9.89
N GLN A 270 -19.46 13.93 9.28
CA GLN A 270 -20.00 15.12 9.91
C GLN A 270 -21.47 14.94 10.30
N SER A 271 -22.27 14.28 9.46
CA SER A 271 -23.66 13.97 9.76
C SER A 271 -23.84 12.88 10.82
N GLY A 272 -22.76 12.12 11.13
CA GLY A 272 -22.82 10.97 12.03
C GLY A 272 -23.43 9.72 11.35
N HIS A 273 -23.63 9.71 10.04
CA HIS A 273 -24.01 8.49 9.32
C HIS A 273 -22.94 7.42 9.51
N LEU A 274 -21.66 7.79 9.35
CA LEU A 274 -20.53 6.96 9.77
C LEU A 274 -20.07 7.38 11.16
N SER A 275 -19.78 6.39 12.00
CA SER A 275 -19.37 6.62 13.39
C SER A 275 -17.92 7.10 13.53
N GLY A 276 -17.10 6.90 12.49
CA GLY A 276 -15.70 7.33 12.43
C GLY A 276 -14.96 6.70 11.28
N ALA A 277 -13.71 7.13 11.09
CA ALA A 277 -12.83 6.58 10.07
C ALA A 277 -11.38 6.49 10.53
N ALA A 278 -10.60 5.64 9.82
CA ALA A 278 -9.15 5.61 9.87
C ALA A 278 -8.60 5.65 8.44
N LEU A 279 -7.87 6.71 8.13
CA LEU A 279 -7.41 7.03 6.80
C LEU A 279 -5.89 7.13 6.79
N ASP A 280 -5.23 6.31 5.98
CA ASP A 280 -3.80 6.38 5.71
C ASP A 280 -3.51 7.06 4.37
N VAL A 281 -4.54 7.19 3.52
CA VAL A 281 -4.45 7.73 2.16
C VAL A 281 -5.59 8.70 1.87
N PHE A 282 -5.32 9.70 1.00
CA PHE A 282 -6.22 10.81 0.69
C PHE A 282 -6.30 11.06 -0.82
N GLU A 283 -7.36 11.75 -1.27
CA GLU A 283 -7.50 12.13 -2.69
C GLU A 283 -6.36 13.06 -3.14
N VAL A 284 -5.98 13.96 -2.25
CA VAL A 284 -4.84 14.88 -2.45
C VAL A 284 -3.83 14.65 -1.34
N GLU A 285 -2.61 14.30 -1.71
CA GLU A 285 -1.49 14.09 -0.79
C GLU A 285 -0.32 15.03 -1.13
N PRO A 286 0.26 15.76 -0.14
CA PRO A 286 -0.12 15.79 1.29
C PRO A 286 -1.53 16.33 1.52
N LEU A 287 -2.22 15.83 2.57
CA LEU A 287 -3.56 16.30 2.95
C LEU A 287 -3.54 17.81 3.17
N PRO A 288 -4.35 18.61 2.43
CA PRO A 288 -4.38 20.06 2.56
C PRO A 288 -4.69 20.51 4.00
N GLN A 289 -4.06 21.61 4.44
CA GLN A 289 -4.23 22.12 5.81
C GLN A 289 -5.68 22.55 6.10
N GLU A 290 -6.42 22.95 5.07
CA GLU A 290 -7.83 23.33 5.13
C GLU A 290 -8.80 22.14 5.08
N SER A 291 -8.31 20.91 4.97
CA SER A 291 -9.19 19.73 4.93
C SER A 291 -10.00 19.61 6.24
N PRO A 292 -11.32 19.42 6.14
CA PRO A 292 -12.17 19.20 7.31
C PRO A 292 -11.78 17.95 8.12
N LEU A 293 -11.09 17.00 7.52
CA LEU A 293 -10.67 15.75 8.18
C LEU A 293 -9.77 16.01 9.40
N TRP A 294 -9.01 17.12 9.42
CA TRP A 294 -8.18 17.50 10.57
C TRP A 294 -8.99 17.84 11.83
N GLU A 295 -10.20 18.37 11.65
CA GLU A 295 -11.06 18.83 12.74
C GLU A 295 -12.01 17.76 13.26
N LEU A 296 -12.13 16.61 12.57
CA LEU A 296 -13.05 15.54 12.95
C LEU A 296 -12.46 14.64 14.04
N GLU A 297 -12.95 14.76 15.27
CA GLU A 297 -12.49 13.95 16.43
C GLU A 297 -12.68 12.43 16.23
N ASN A 298 -13.61 12.02 15.36
CA ASN A 298 -13.90 10.63 15.04
C ASN A 298 -13.08 10.08 13.88
N VAL A 299 -12.05 10.80 13.43
CA VAL A 299 -11.17 10.40 12.33
C VAL A 299 -9.73 10.22 12.83
N ILE A 300 -9.12 9.10 12.44
CA ILE A 300 -7.68 8.89 12.56
C ILE A 300 -7.07 9.23 11.19
N VAL A 301 -6.17 10.21 11.19
CA VAL A 301 -5.38 10.61 10.00
C VAL A 301 -3.95 10.11 10.17
N SER A 302 -3.44 9.43 9.17
CA SER A 302 -2.03 9.06 9.03
C SER A 302 -1.49 9.60 7.70
N ALA A 303 -0.20 9.89 7.65
CA ALA A 303 0.44 10.53 6.50
C ALA A 303 1.00 9.49 5.50
N HIS A 304 0.21 8.48 5.13
CA HIS A 304 0.59 7.38 4.22
C HIS A 304 1.87 6.66 4.70
N THR A 305 1.90 6.33 6.00
CA THR A 305 3.09 5.80 6.69
C THR A 305 2.82 4.59 7.57
N THR A 306 1.57 4.09 7.60
CA THR A 306 1.21 3.00 8.53
C THR A 306 1.80 1.65 8.15
N ASP A 307 2.38 1.55 6.96
CA ASP A 307 3.12 0.39 6.47
C ASP A 307 4.64 0.48 6.70
N VAL A 308 5.18 1.64 7.08
CA VAL A 308 6.61 1.87 7.25
C VAL A 308 7.11 1.27 8.56
N VAL A 309 7.57 0.03 8.50
CA VAL A 309 8.19 -0.71 9.63
C VAL A 309 9.60 -1.11 9.22
N PRO A 310 10.63 -0.30 9.55
CA PRO A 310 11.99 -0.44 9.02
C PRO A 310 12.59 -1.83 9.22
N GLU A 311 12.40 -2.43 10.40
CA GLU A 311 12.98 -3.73 10.76
C GLU A 311 12.42 -4.89 9.90
N LEU A 312 11.23 -4.71 9.32
CA LEU A 312 10.57 -5.73 8.49
C LEU A 312 10.76 -5.48 7.00
N ILE A 313 10.63 -4.19 6.58
CA ILE A 313 10.52 -3.85 5.16
C ILE A 313 11.81 -4.13 4.41
N ASN A 314 12.96 -3.62 4.86
CA ASN A 314 14.23 -3.78 4.14
C ASN A 314 14.63 -5.25 4.01
N ALA A 315 14.44 -6.05 5.07
CA ALA A 315 14.70 -7.48 5.03
C ALA A 315 13.76 -8.19 4.02
N ALA A 316 12.46 -7.93 4.08
CA ALA A 316 11.46 -8.55 3.20
C ALA A 316 11.63 -8.14 1.73
N GLN A 317 11.93 -6.87 1.47
CA GLN A 317 12.24 -6.38 0.11
C GLN A 317 13.49 -7.05 -0.44
N THR A 318 14.55 -7.16 0.39
CA THR A 318 15.79 -7.84 -0.01
C THR A 318 15.55 -9.32 -0.29
N ASP A 319 14.77 -10.02 0.55
CA ASP A 319 14.41 -11.41 0.34
C ASP A 319 13.67 -11.61 -0.98
N LEU A 320 12.64 -10.81 -1.23
CA LEU A 320 11.87 -10.85 -2.47
C LEU A 320 12.75 -10.57 -3.70
N PHE A 321 13.61 -9.55 -3.62
CA PHE A 321 14.50 -9.22 -4.73
C PHE A 321 15.53 -10.31 -4.98
N CYS A 322 16.13 -10.87 -3.94
CA CYS A 322 17.07 -11.98 -4.05
C CYS A 322 16.41 -13.24 -4.65
N ASP A 323 15.16 -13.55 -4.27
CA ASP A 323 14.41 -14.67 -4.85
C ASP A 323 14.09 -14.40 -6.32
N ASN A 324 13.66 -13.19 -6.67
CA ASN A 324 13.43 -12.82 -8.06
C ASN A 324 14.72 -12.80 -8.89
N LEU A 325 15.88 -12.43 -8.31
CA LEU A 325 17.18 -12.53 -8.99
C LEU A 325 17.55 -13.98 -9.32
N ARG A 326 17.35 -14.92 -8.39
CA ARG A 326 17.58 -16.35 -8.64
C ARG A 326 16.67 -16.85 -9.77
N ARG A 327 15.37 -16.52 -9.74
CA ARG A 327 14.41 -16.86 -10.78
C ARG A 327 14.78 -16.27 -12.13
N TYR A 328 15.15 -14.99 -12.17
CA TYR A 328 15.59 -14.30 -13.38
C TYR A 328 16.78 -15.01 -14.03
N LEU A 329 17.81 -15.35 -13.24
CA LEU A 329 18.99 -16.06 -13.71
C LEU A 329 18.72 -17.49 -14.16
N ALA A 330 17.67 -18.11 -13.63
CA ALA A 330 17.19 -19.45 -14.01
C ALA A 330 16.22 -19.43 -15.19
N GLY A 331 15.76 -18.25 -15.65
CA GLY A 331 14.73 -18.11 -16.69
C GLY A 331 13.34 -18.55 -16.19
N GLU A 332 13.09 -18.49 -14.89
CA GLU A 332 11.81 -18.79 -14.26
C GLU A 332 10.89 -17.56 -14.18
N SER A 333 9.60 -17.79 -13.96
CA SER A 333 8.64 -16.72 -13.73
C SER A 333 8.95 -15.96 -12.44
N LEU A 334 8.95 -14.63 -12.50
CA LEU A 334 9.18 -13.77 -11.35
C LEU A 334 7.94 -13.70 -10.45
N ILE A 335 8.16 -13.36 -9.19
CA ILE A 335 7.11 -13.13 -8.18
C ILE A 335 6.63 -11.69 -8.31
N ASN A 336 5.33 -11.45 -8.12
CA ASN A 336 4.69 -10.14 -8.14
C ASN A 336 4.90 -9.35 -9.46
N VAL A 337 4.79 -10.04 -10.59
CA VAL A 337 4.83 -9.38 -11.91
C VAL A 337 3.63 -8.47 -12.06
N LEU A 338 3.89 -7.20 -12.35
CA LEU A 338 2.87 -6.19 -12.60
C LEU A 338 2.15 -6.48 -13.93
N ASP A 339 0.83 -6.58 -13.91
CA ASP A 339 0.05 -6.45 -15.13
C ASP A 339 0.05 -5.00 -15.58
N LYS A 340 0.84 -4.68 -16.58
CA LYS A 340 1.02 -3.31 -17.09
C LYS A 340 -0.23 -2.70 -17.73
N ARG A 341 -1.25 -3.51 -18.06
CA ARG A 341 -2.54 -3.03 -18.57
C ARG A 341 -3.49 -2.68 -17.44
N LEU A 342 -3.46 -3.49 -16.38
CA LEU A 342 -4.31 -3.32 -15.21
C LEU A 342 -3.67 -2.40 -14.15
N LEU A 343 -2.35 -2.12 -14.25
CA LEU A 343 -1.54 -1.31 -13.34
C LEU A 343 -1.41 -1.87 -11.90
N TYR A 344 -1.63 -3.20 -11.72
CA TYR A 344 -1.44 -3.88 -10.43
C TYR A 344 -1.07 -5.37 -10.57
#